data_60ac16f74536a01a5393ca46482a38df
#
_entry.id   60ac16f74536a01a5393ca46482a38df
#
_cell.length_a   1.000
_cell.length_b   1.000
_cell.length_c   1.000
_cell.angle_alpha   90.00
_cell.angle_beta   90.00
_cell.angle_gamma   90.00
#
_symmetry.space_group_name_H-M   'P 1'
#
loop_
_entity.id
_entity.type
_entity.pdbx_description
1 polymer ?
#
loop_
_entity_poly.entity_id
_entity_poly.type
_entity_poly.pdbx_seq_one_letter_code
_entity_poly.pdbx_strand_id
1 'polypeptide(L)'
;MLCVIAKLNAEATEKLMSIRRAALPDAALKPLHGHITIASYTGNHEAQFVRFCKSLLEGTSSFAVRYEKIEVLDASSIIVASPEKSGALEDLHRRIAEAYNDSLNRWTQADRWYPHTTLLYEPNLDLHRICRKMAAHF
;
A
#
# COMPACT_ATOMS: atom_id res chain seq x y z
N MET A 1 -15.33 -2.68 -7.29
CA MET A 1 -14.04 -3.20 -6.80
C MET A 1 -13.99 -3.07 -5.28
N LEU A 2 -13.59 -4.13 -4.59
CA LEU A 2 -13.41 -4.15 -3.15
C LEU A 2 -11.94 -4.28 -2.79
N CYS A 3 -11.46 -3.49 -1.84
CA CYS A 3 -10.08 -3.56 -1.41
C CYS A 3 -9.96 -4.05 0.03
N VAL A 4 -9.02 -4.95 0.27
CA VAL A 4 -8.55 -5.31 1.60
C VAL A 4 -7.28 -4.50 1.86
N ILE A 5 -7.29 -3.73 2.93
CA ILE A 5 -6.18 -2.85 3.27
C ILE A 5 -5.66 -3.10 4.68
N ALA A 6 -4.37 -2.96 4.86
CA ALA A 6 -3.74 -2.82 6.17
C ALA A 6 -3.59 -1.32 6.46
N LYS A 7 -4.37 -0.83 7.41
CA LYS A 7 -4.35 0.59 7.79
C LYS A 7 -3.20 0.86 8.74
N LEU A 8 -2.44 1.91 8.47
CA LEU A 8 -1.37 2.37 9.37
C LEU A 8 -1.97 3.09 10.58
N ASN A 9 -1.24 3.09 11.70
CA ASN A 9 -1.60 3.91 12.84
C ASN A 9 -1.38 5.41 12.53
N ALA A 10 -1.92 6.27 13.38
CA ALA A 10 -1.86 7.73 13.19
C ALA A 10 -0.42 8.26 13.21
N GLU A 11 0.45 7.71 14.06
CA GLU A 11 1.85 8.11 14.16
C GLU A 11 2.63 7.82 12.87
N ALA A 12 2.50 6.63 12.32
CA ALA A 12 3.16 6.25 11.07
C ALA A 12 2.65 7.09 9.89
N THR A 13 1.33 7.32 9.82
CA THR A 13 0.73 8.16 8.79
C THR A 13 1.29 9.59 8.87
N GLU A 14 1.37 10.17 10.06
CA GLU A 14 1.89 11.53 10.25
C GLU A 14 3.39 11.63 9.90
N LYS A 15 4.19 10.63 10.23
CA LYS A 15 5.60 10.58 9.82
C LYS A 15 5.75 10.60 8.30
N LEU A 16 4.96 9.81 7.59
CA LEU A 16 4.99 9.78 6.12
C LEU A 16 4.48 11.11 5.52
N MET A 17 3.44 11.72 6.08
CA MET A 17 2.98 13.04 5.66
C MET A 17 4.04 14.12 5.89
N SER A 18 4.78 14.03 6.98
CA SER A 18 5.89 14.95 7.29
C SER A 18 6.98 14.89 6.21
N ILE A 19 7.32 13.69 5.74
CA ILE A 19 8.27 13.48 4.64
C ILE A 19 7.77 14.15 3.35
N ARG A 20 6.50 14.00 3.02
CA ARG A 20 5.89 14.67 1.86
C ARG A 20 5.98 16.18 1.97
N ARG A 21 5.61 16.75 3.10
CA ARG A 21 5.66 18.20 3.33
C ARG A 21 7.08 18.76 3.23
N ALA A 22 8.05 18.03 3.75
CA ALA A 22 9.46 18.44 3.66
C ALA A 22 9.96 18.46 2.22
N ALA A 23 9.52 17.54 1.38
CA ALA A 23 9.91 17.48 -0.03
C ALA A 23 9.13 18.46 -0.92
N LEU A 24 7.88 18.75 -0.58
CA LEU A 24 6.96 19.60 -1.34
C LEU A 24 6.24 20.61 -0.42
N PRO A 25 6.97 21.56 0.20
CA PRO A 25 6.41 22.43 1.21
C PRO A 25 5.32 23.38 0.70
N ASP A 26 5.41 23.77 -0.58
CA ASP A 26 4.51 24.75 -1.20
C ASP A 26 3.35 24.10 -1.97
N ALA A 27 3.26 22.78 -1.98
CA ALA A 27 2.24 22.08 -2.74
C ALA A 27 0.98 21.85 -1.90
N ALA A 28 -0.20 22.11 -2.49
CA ALA A 28 -1.48 21.72 -1.93
C ALA A 28 -1.71 20.22 -2.18
N LEU A 29 -1.23 19.39 -1.28
CA LEU A 29 -1.32 17.94 -1.41
C LEU A 29 -2.61 17.39 -0.80
N LYS A 30 -3.20 16.39 -1.46
CA LYS A 30 -4.32 15.63 -0.87
C LYS A 30 -3.87 14.92 0.39
N PRO A 31 -4.77 14.73 1.39
CA PRO A 31 -4.46 13.96 2.58
C PRO A 31 -3.95 12.56 2.24
N LEU A 32 -2.98 12.08 2.99
CA LEU A 32 -2.46 10.72 2.86
C LEU A 32 -3.38 9.76 3.64
N HIS A 33 -3.90 8.76 2.94
CA HIS A 33 -4.61 7.65 3.56
C HIS A 33 -3.61 6.52 3.83
N GLY A 34 -2.96 6.54 4.97
CA GLY A 34 -1.88 5.61 5.32
C GLY A 34 -2.35 4.16 5.35
N HIS A 35 -2.13 3.43 4.27
CA HIS A 35 -2.48 2.02 4.16
C HIS A 35 -1.56 1.27 3.19
N ILE A 36 -1.56 -0.05 3.33
CA ILE A 36 -1.00 -0.98 2.35
C ILE A 36 -2.17 -1.78 1.76
N THR A 37 -2.30 -1.81 0.45
CA THR A 37 -3.32 -2.64 -0.21
C THR A 37 -2.87 -4.09 -0.22
N ILE A 38 -3.66 -4.96 0.38
CA ILE A 38 -3.40 -6.41 0.41
C ILE A 38 -4.01 -7.08 -0.81
N ALA A 39 -5.24 -6.72 -1.16
CA ALA A 39 -5.95 -7.28 -2.31
C ALA A 39 -6.98 -6.31 -2.86
N SER A 40 -7.18 -6.34 -4.17
CA SER A 40 -8.23 -5.61 -4.87
C SER A 40 -9.08 -6.60 -5.65
N TYR A 41 -10.28 -6.88 -5.17
CA TYR A 41 -11.20 -7.83 -5.76
C TYR A 41 -12.02 -7.19 -6.86
N THR A 42 -12.03 -7.81 -8.03
CA THR A 42 -12.76 -7.34 -9.24
C THR A 42 -13.78 -8.34 -9.76
N GLY A 43 -14.02 -9.42 -9.03
CA GLY A 43 -14.95 -10.46 -9.42
C GLY A 43 -16.41 -10.11 -9.15
N ASN A 44 -17.31 -11.07 -9.42
CA ASN A 44 -18.76 -10.89 -9.36
C ASN A 44 -19.41 -11.48 -8.10
N HIS A 45 -18.61 -11.99 -7.16
CA HIS A 45 -19.09 -12.63 -5.93
C HIS A 45 -18.64 -11.87 -4.69
N GLU A 46 -18.96 -10.57 -4.65
CA GLU A 46 -18.49 -9.65 -3.60
C GLU A 46 -18.89 -10.11 -2.19
N ALA A 47 -20.12 -10.57 -2.00
CA ALA A 47 -20.59 -11.02 -0.68
C ALA A 47 -19.79 -12.23 -0.18
N GLN A 48 -19.47 -13.16 -1.05
CA GLN A 48 -18.64 -14.33 -0.72
C GLN A 48 -17.22 -13.92 -0.37
N PHE A 49 -16.64 -13.03 -1.14
CA PHE A 49 -15.31 -12.48 -0.89
C PHE A 49 -15.24 -11.76 0.46
N VAL A 50 -16.23 -10.93 0.77
CA VAL A 50 -16.31 -10.22 2.06
C VAL A 50 -16.40 -11.21 3.23
N ARG A 51 -17.21 -12.26 3.12
CA ARG A 51 -17.31 -13.29 4.16
C ARG A 51 -16.00 -14.02 4.39
N PHE A 52 -15.31 -14.37 3.31
CA PHE A 52 -13.99 -15.00 3.38
C PHE A 52 -12.98 -14.09 4.10
N CYS A 53 -12.89 -12.83 3.69
CA CYS A 53 -11.96 -11.87 4.29
C CYS A 53 -12.29 -11.60 5.77
N LYS A 54 -13.55 -11.46 6.13
CA LYS A 54 -13.96 -11.28 7.54
C LYS A 54 -13.52 -12.47 8.38
N SER A 55 -13.76 -13.69 7.91
CA SER A 55 -13.35 -14.91 8.61
C SER A 55 -11.82 -14.98 8.78
N LEU A 56 -11.08 -14.63 7.75
CA LEU A 56 -9.63 -14.59 7.80
C LEU A 56 -9.12 -13.55 8.81
N LEU A 57 -9.71 -12.34 8.80
CA LEU A 57 -9.27 -11.23 9.62
C LEU A 57 -9.67 -11.35 11.09
N GLU A 58 -10.74 -12.07 11.42
CA GLU A 58 -11.14 -12.36 12.81
C GLU A 58 -10.03 -13.04 13.60
N GLY A 59 -9.23 -13.88 12.95
CA GLY A 59 -8.09 -14.57 13.56
C GLY A 59 -6.78 -13.79 13.49
N THR A 60 -6.79 -12.54 12.99
CA THR A 60 -5.60 -11.77 12.72
C THR A 60 -5.50 -10.56 13.67
N SER A 61 -4.47 -10.53 14.49
CA SER A 61 -4.14 -9.37 15.32
C SER A 61 -3.37 -8.32 14.51
N SER A 62 -3.37 -7.07 14.96
CA SER A 62 -2.50 -6.05 14.42
C SER A 62 -1.02 -6.46 14.60
N PHE A 63 -0.18 -6.04 13.68
CA PHE A 63 1.24 -6.37 13.68
C PHE A 63 2.07 -5.17 13.24
N ALA A 64 3.35 -5.17 13.59
CA ALA A 64 4.28 -4.13 13.19
C ALA A 64 4.78 -4.36 11.77
N VAL A 65 4.89 -3.26 11.03
CA VAL A 65 5.52 -3.22 9.71
C VAL A 65 6.59 -2.12 9.75
N ARG A 66 7.77 -2.45 9.26
CA ARG A 66 8.87 -1.49 9.17
C ARG A 66 9.11 -1.12 7.72
N TYR A 67 9.11 0.17 7.43
CA TYR A 67 9.43 0.65 6.08
C TYR A 67 10.94 0.66 5.86
N GLU A 68 11.35 0.19 4.70
CA GLU A 68 12.75 0.04 4.33
C GLU A 68 13.25 1.19 3.47
N LYS A 69 12.43 1.65 2.53
CA LYS A 69 12.86 2.65 1.55
C LYS A 69 11.70 3.45 0.96
N ILE A 70 12.04 4.59 0.38
CA ILE A 70 11.17 5.37 -0.49
C ILE A 70 11.67 5.20 -1.91
N GLU A 71 10.77 4.91 -2.85
CA GLU A 71 11.11 4.63 -4.23
C GLU A 71 10.03 5.09 -5.21
N VAL A 72 10.39 5.22 -6.48
CA VAL A 72 9.44 5.47 -7.56
C VAL A 72 9.03 4.13 -8.18
N LEU A 73 7.73 3.92 -8.33
CA LEU A 73 7.19 2.83 -9.14
C LEU A 73 6.84 3.42 -10.52
N ASP A 74 7.77 3.33 -11.45
CA ASP A 74 7.67 3.97 -12.77
C ASP A 74 6.43 3.54 -13.55
N ALA A 75 6.08 2.26 -13.50
CA ALA A 75 4.91 1.73 -14.21
C ALA A 75 3.58 2.35 -13.75
N SER A 76 3.54 2.90 -12.53
CA SER A 76 2.33 3.51 -11.94
C SER A 76 2.47 5.02 -11.73
N SER A 77 3.62 5.61 -12.05
CA SER A 77 3.92 7.04 -11.85
C SER A 77 3.67 7.52 -10.42
N ILE A 78 4.10 6.73 -9.43
CA ILE A 78 3.90 7.02 -8.01
C ILE A 78 5.20 6.94 -7.22
N ILE A 79 5.27 7.71 -6.14
CA ILE A 79 6.29 7.55 -5.11
C ILE A 79 5.68 6.80 -3.94
N VAL A 80 6.38 5.80 -3.46
CA VAL A 80 5.90 4.90 -2.42
C VAL A 80 6.92 4.73 -1.29
N ALA A 81 6.42 4.44 -0.10
CA ALA A 81 7.21 3.83 0.96
C ALA A 81 7.00 2.31 0.91
N SER A 82 8.08 1.57 0.80
CA SER A 82 8.06 0.11 0.72
C SER A 82 8.54 -0.50 2.03
N PRO A 83 7.76 -1.43 2.61
CA PRO A 83 8.15 -2.09 3.85
C PRO A 83 9.25 -3.13 3.64
N GLU A 84 9.97 -3.42 4.71
CA GLU A 84 10.76 -4.65 4.79
C GLU A 84 9.86 -5.86 4.57
N LYS A 85 10.45 -6.97 4.17
CA LYS A 85 9.73 -8.23 4.04
C LYS A 85 9.04 -8.58 5.36
N SER A 86 7.73 -8.76 5.33
CA SER A 86 6.90 -9.06 6.49
C SER A 86 6.16 -10.36 6.29
N GLY A 87 6.45 -11.35 7.14
CA GLY A 87 5.74 -12.62 7.11
C GLY A 87 4.24 -12.47 7.32
N ALA A 88 3.81 -11.54 8.17
CA ALA A 88 2.39 -11.29 8.43
C ALA A 88 1.67 -10.70 7.21
N LEU A 89 2.25 -9.71 6.54
CA LEU A 89 1.69 -9.14 5.31
C LEU A 89 1.63 -10.17 4.19
N GLU A 90 2.71 -10.90 3.99
CA GLU A 90 2.80 -11.91 2.94
C GLU A 90 1.83 -13.07 3.17
N ASP A 91 1.65 -13.48 4.42
CA ASP A 91 0.70 -14.55 4.77
C ASP A 91 -0.75 -14.13 4.48
N LEU A 92 -1.13 -12.91 4.85
CA LEU A 92 -2.46 -12.38 4.53
C LEU A 92 -2.72 -12.34 3.03
N HIS A 93 -1.80 -11.76 2.28
CA HIS A 93 -1.93 -11.69 0.83
C HIS A 93 -1.99 -13.09 0.21
N ARG A 94 -1.08 -13.98 0.60
CA ARG A 94 -1.02 -15.35 0.09
C ARG A 94 -2.33 -16.09 0.30
N ARG A 95 -2.92 -16.01 1.48
CA ARG A 95 -4.19 -16.68 1.79
C ARG A 95 -5.34 -16.18 0.93
N ILE A 96 -5.41 -14.88 0.68
CA ILE A 96 -6.43 -14.30 -0.21
C ILE A 96 -6.17 -14.71 -1.65
N ALA A 97 -4.92 -14.63 -2.10
CA ALA A 97 -4.56 -14.97 -3.48
C ALA A 97 -4.78 -16.47 -3.76
N GLU A 98 -4.46 -17.37 -2.86
CA GLU A 98 -4.73 -18.80 -3.01
C GLU A 98 -6.21 -19.10 -3.29
N ALA A 99 -7.10 -18.33 -2.66
CA ALA A 99 -8.55 -18.52 -2.82
C ALA A 99 -9.16 -17.74 -4.01
N TYR A 100 -8.61 -16.58 -4.37
CA TYR A 100 -9.25 -15.64 -5.30
C TYR A 100 -8.34 -15.04 -6.37
N ASN A 101 -7.17 -15.59 -6.64
CA ASN A 101 -6.16 -14.96 -7.51
C ASN A 101 -6.71 -14.46 -8.84
N ASP A 102 -7.52 -15.26 -9.52
CA ASP A 102 -8.07 -14.93 -10.84
C ASP A 102 -9.12 -13.79 -10.80
N SER A 103 -9.65 -13.50 -9.62
CA SER A 103 -10.61 -12.42 -9.37
C SER A 103 -9.96 -11.19 -8.74
N LEU A 104 -8.66 -11.17 -8.59
CA LEU A 104 -7.92 -10.01 -8.11
C LEU A 104 -7.44 -9.14 -9.26
N ASN A 105 -7.37 -7.84 -9.02
CA ASN A 105 -6.68 -6.91 -9.92
C ASN A 105 -5.24 -7.41 -10.14
N ARG A 106 -4.75 -7.26 -11.39
CA ARG A 106 -3.42 -7.78 -11.79
C ARG A 106 -2.28 -7.40 -10.84
N TRP A 107 -2.34 -6.21 -10.25
CA TRP A 107 -1.29 -5.70 -9.36
C TRP A 107 -1.34 -6.32 -7.97
N THR A 108 -2.42 -7.00 -7.63
CA THR A 108 -2.55 -7.72 -6.36
C THR A 108 -2.59 -9.24 -6.52
N GLN A 109 -2.39 -9.75 -7.72
CA GLN A 109 -2.20 -11.19 -7.96
C GLN A 109 -0.89 -11.68 -7.36
N ALA A 110 -0.82 -12.98 -7.07
CA ALA A 110 0.28 -13.60 -6.34
C ALA A 110 1.67 -13.32 -6.94
N ASP A 111 1.77 -13.26 -8.28
CA ASP A 111 3.03 -13.07 -9.00
C ASP A 111 3.44 -11.60 -9.16
N ARG A 112 2.56 -10.65 -8.81
CA ARG A 112 2.77 -9.21 -9.05
C ARG A 112 2.65 -8.33 -7.83
N TRP A 113 2.09 -8.83 -6.76
CA TRP A 113 1.86 -8.02 -5.58
C TRP A 113 3.17 -7.49 -4.98
N TYR A 114 3.21 -6.19 -4.81
CA TYR A 114 4.33 -5.47 -4.23
C TYR A 114 3.80 -4.56 -3.13
N PRO A 115 3.98 -4.91 -1.84
CA PRO A 115 3.42 -4.13 -0.74
C PRO A 115 4.04 -2.74 -0.65
N HIS A 116 3.21 -1.73 -0.53
CA HIS A 116 3.66 -0.34 -0.43
C HIS A 116 2.58 0.57 0.14
N THR A 117 3.01 1.72 0.64
CA THR A 117 2.13 2.86 0.93
C THR A 117 2.42 3.96 -0.06
N THR A 118 1.40 4.40 -0.80
CA THR A 118 1.55 5.50 -1.75
C THR A 118 1.73 6.82 -1.02
N LEU A 119 2.79 7.55 -1.36
CA LEU A 119 3.10 8.87 -0.83
C LEU A 119 2.68 9.97 -1.77
N LEU A 120 2.84 9.78 -3.07
CA LEU A 120 2.54 10.79 -4.08
C LEU A 120 2.10 10.13 -5.38
N TYR A 121 1.03 10.64 -5.95
CA TYR A 121 0.60 10.36 -7.31
C TYR A 121 0.45 11.68 -8.05
N GLU A 122 1.48 12.07 -8.80
CA GLU A 122 1.51 13.30 -9.59
C GLU A 122 2.27 13.05 -10.89
N PRO A 123 1.60 12.54 -11.93
CA PRO A 123 2.26 12.07 -13.15
C PRO A 123 2.98 13.18 -13.94
N ASN A 124 2.66 14.46 -13.68
CA ASN A 124 3.25 15.60 -14.37
C ASN A 124 4.47 16.20 -13.68
N LEU A 125 4.88 15.63 -12.54
CA LEU A 125 6.05 16.09 -11.79
C LEU A 125 7.28 15.21 -12.06
N ASP A 126 8.46 15.74 -11.80
CA ASP A 126 9.70 14.97 -11.80
C ASP A 126 9.76 14.10 -10.53
N LEU A 127 9.19 12.90 -10.61
CA LEU A 127 9.06 12.00 -9.48
C LEU A 127 10.40 11.52 -8.93
N HIS A 128 11.39 11.30 -9.78
CA HIS A 128 12.71 10.84 -9.32
C HIS A 128 13.41 11.91 -8.48
N ARG A 129 13.29 13.16 -8.87
CA ARG A 129 13.83 14.29 -8.10
C ARG A 129 13.13 14.42 -6.75
N ILE A 130 11.80 14.36 -6.74
CA ILE A 130 11.00 14.46 -5.52
C ILE A 130 11.26 13.27 -4.60
N CYS A 131 11.39 12.08 -5.15
CA CYS A 131 11.71 10.86 -4.41
C CYS A 131 13.05 11.00 -3.67
N ARG A 132 14.09 11.53 -4.31
CA ARG A 132 15.37 11.80 -3.64
C ARG A 132 15.24 12.76 -2.48
N LYS A 133 14.41 13.80 -2.62
CA LYS A 133 14.11 14.73 -1.52
C LYS A 133 13.39 14.03 -0.36
N MET A 134 12.40 13.20 -0.67
CA MET A 134 11.71 12.43 0.35
C MET A 134 12.63 11.46 1.07
N ALA A 135 13.46 10.73 0.33
CA ALA A 135 14.41 9.77 0.88
C ALA A 135 15.41 10.39 1.85
N ALA A 136 15.77 11.66 1.64
CA ALA A 136 16.67 12.40 2.54
C ALA A 136 16.05 12.66 3.92
N HIS A 137 14.73 12.57 4.05
CA HIS A 137 13.97 12.77 5.30
C HIS A 137 13.45 11.46 5.90
N PHE A 138 13.79 10.33 5.28
CA PHE A 138 13.29 9.00 5.68
C PHE A 138 14.12 8.30 6.75
#